data_74f619fb4fe4b4fd988de6ad0de75927
#
_entry.id   74f619fb4fe4b4fd988de6ad0de75927
#
_cell.length_a   1.000
_cell.length_b   1.000
_cell.length_c   1.000
_cell.angle_alpha   90.00
_cell.angle_beta   90.00
_cell.angle_gamma   90.00
#
_symmetry.space_group_name_H-M   'P 1'
#
loop_
_entity.id
_entity.type
_entity.pdbx_description
1 polymer ?
#
loop_
_entity_poly.entity_id
_entity_poly.type
_entity_poly.pdbx_seq_one_letter_code
_entity_poly.pdbx_strand_id
1 'polypeptide(L)'
;MAKKKDPQDVAASIQRSIEVSPKGSRRVRCHSLRALFGFQAWTAQRKDFVASLLEARGIRSQPPISEAGLHDWIVLSLPVMPLPNDSSPDPRPSEEWFEHLMSVQLDSEREVEMHFASPLLHGLGYTYEHEAAGFRFDMWEGVARRRVEADLVYFADAHHSLNGGVPLILVEAKGSDQPPDAGTGQAKSYAYWLKPAYYVTTNGDVVVVYNYQGGAVPDVKVLDFKRAELRERFDDLYRVLNPRAASEARQAKLDKLRGNHT
;
A
#
# COMPACT_ATOMS: atom_id res chain seq x y z
N MET A 1 23.94 -36.26 0.08
CA MET A 1 24.14 -35.13 -0.84
C MET A 1 22.79 -34.49 -1.09
N ALA A 2 22.60 -33.21 -0.75
CA ALA A 2 21.34 -32.50 -1.04
C ALA A 2 21.20 -32.33 -2.56
N LYS A 3 20.05 -32.75 -3.10
CA LYS A 3 19.75 -32.65 -4.52
C LYS A 3 19.79 -31.16 -4.95
N LYS A 4 20.62 -30.80 -5.91
CA LYS A 4 20.74 -29.45 -6.44
C LYS A 4 19.38 -29.08 -7.02
N LYS A 5 18.74 -28.02 -6.51
CA LYS A 5 17.45 -27.55 -7.02
C LYS A 5 17.61 -27.02 -8.43
N ASP A 6 16.66 -27.32 -9.30
CA ASP A 6 16.62 -26.72 -10.64
C ASP A 6 16.43 -25.20 -10.50
N PRO A 7 17.26 -24.38 -11.17
CA PRO A 7 17.09 -22.93 -11.14
C PRO A 7 15.71 -22.44 -11.60
N GLN A 8 15.06 -23.15 -12.51
CA GLN A 8 13.69 -22.87 -12.95
C GLN A 8 12.67 -23.09 -11.81
N ASP A 9 12.82 -24.16 -11.02
CA ASP A 9 11.97 -24.43 -9.87
C ASP A 9 12.16 -23.39 -8.76
N VAL A 10 13.40 -22.89 -8.60
CA VAL A 10 13.70 -21.83 -7.66
C VAL A 10 12.99 -20.52 -8.08
N ALA A 11 13.10 -20.14 -9.36
CA ALA A 11 12.44 -18.95 -9.90
C ALA A 11 10.91 -19.06 -9.81
N ALA A 12 10.34 -20.25 -10.09
CA ALA A 12 8.90 -20.50 -9.93
C ALA A 12 8.45 -20.42 -8.46
N SER A 13 9.27 -20.86 -7.52
CA SER A 13 8.99 -20.76 -6.09
C SER A 13 9.03 -19.29 -5.62
N ILE A 14 9.95 -18.50 -6.15
CA ILE A 14 10.02 -17.04 -5.88
C ILE A 14 8.76 -16.37 -6.44
N GLN A 15 8.38 -16.65 -7.68
CA GLN A 15 7.17 -16.11 -8.30
C GLN A 15 5.94 -16.37 -7.42
N ARG A 16 5.67 -17.63 -7.08
CA ARG A 16 4.56 -18.00 -6.18
C ARG A 16 4.62 -17.28 -4.84
N SER A 17 5.81 -17.09 -4.27
CA SER A 17 5.97 -16.38 -3.01
C SER A 17 5.68 -14.88 -3.11
N ILE A 18 5.79 -14.29 -4.31
CA ILE A 18 5.41 -12.91 -4.59
C ILE A 18 3.90 -12.82 -4.83
N GLU A 19 3.33 -13.77 -5.61
CA GLU A 19 1.89 -13.86 -5.89
C GLU A 19 1.04 -13.98 -4.62
N VAL A 20 1.50 -14.77 -3.65
CA VAL A 20 0.81 -14.91 -2.34
C VAL A 20 1.23 -13.83 -1.33
N SER A 21 2.17 -12.96 -1.69
CA SER A 21 2.57 -11.84 -0.83
C SER A 21 1.51 -10.75 -0.90
N PRO A 22 1.01 -10.28 0.24
CA PRO A 22 0.08 -9.16 0.28
C PRO A 22 0.59 -7.91 -0.44
N LYS A 23 1.90 -7.78 -0.56
CA LYS A 23 2.56 -6.63 -1.20
C LYS A 23 2.86 -6.83 -2.69
N GLY A 24 2.50 -7.98 -3.29
CA GLY A 24 2.92 -8.30 -4.66
C GLY A 24 4.44 -8.24 -4.87
N SER A 25 5.20 -8.23 -3.77
CA SER A 25 6.65 -8.08 -3.77
C SER A 25 7.30 -8.83 -2.62
N ARG A 26 8.60 -9.09 -2.73
CA ARG A 26 9.41 -9.74 -1.70
C ARG A 26 10.76 -9.07 -1.57
N ARG A 27 11.09 -8.61 -0.38
CA ARG A 27 12.42 -8.09 -0.07
C ARG A 27 13.35 -9.24 0.29
N VAL A 28 14.51 -9.31 -0.37
CA VAL A 28 15.49 -10.37 -0.17
C VAL A 28 16.91 -9.79 -0.22
N ARG A 29 17.84 -10.35 0.57
CA ARG A 29 19.26 -10.00 0.43
C ARG A 29 19.88 -10.77 -0.74
N CYS A 30 20.80 -10.17 -1.47
CA CYS A 30 21.50 -10.80 -2.59
C CYS A 30 22.23 -12.08 -2.19
N HIS A 31 22.82 -12.17 -0.99
CA HIS A 31 23.44 -13.41 -0.50
C HIS A 31 22.41 -14.53 -0.30
N SER A 32 21.19 -14.21 0.16
CA SER A 32 20.12 -15.19 0.32
C SER A 32 19.60 -15.66 -1.05
N LEU A 33 19.44 -14.73 -2.00
CA LEU A 33 19.06 -15.07 -3.37
C LEU A 33 20.11 -15.96 -4.02
N ARG A 34 21.40 -15.63 -3.90
CA ARG A 34 22.52 -16.47 -4.33
C ARG A 34 22.43 -17.90 -3.78
N ALA A 35 22.17 -18.00 -2.46
CA ALA A 35 22.07 -19.30 -1.79
C ALA A 35 20.86 -20.13 -2.25
N LEU A 36 19.72 -19.48 -2.52
CA LEU A 36 18.54 -20.14 -3.08
C LEU A 36 18.82 -20.81 -4.43
N PHE A 37 19.62 -20.16 -5.29
CA PHE A 37 20.06 -20.72 -6.58
C PHE A 37 21.27 -21.66 -6.46
N GLY A 38 21.75 -21.93 -5.24
CA GLY A 38 22.85 -22.85 -4.99
C GLY A 38 24.23 -22.38 -5.47
N PHE A 39 24.41 -21.05 -5.67
CA PHE A 39 25.69 -20.50 -6.08
C PHE A 39 26.61 -20.21 -4.90
N GLN A 40 27.86 -20.63 -5.00
CA GLN A 40 28.88 -20.31 -3.96
C GLN A 40 29.45 -18.90 -4.13
N ALA A 41 29.53 -18.39 -5.35
CA ALA A 41 30.01 -17.04 -5.64
C ALA A 41 28.95 -16.23 -6.39
N TRP A 42 28.94 -14.90 -6.20
CA TRP A 42 28.00 -13.97 -6.84
C TRP A 42 28.71 -13.17 -7.92
N THR A 43 29.10 -13.86 -9.00
CA THR A 43 29.79 -13.24 -10.16
C THR A 43 28.81 -12.52 -11.07
N ALA A 44 29.30 -11.60 -11.91
CA ALA A 44 28.46 -10.88 -12.89
C ALA A 44 27.64 -11.85 -13.75
N GLN A 45 28.26 -12.87 -14.33
CA GLN A 45 27.61 -13.88 -15.15
C GLN A 45 26.47 -14.60 -14.41
N ARG A 46 26.62 -14.87 -13.11
CA ARG A 46 25.56 -15.51 -12.29
C ARG A 46 24.45 -14.55 -11.93
N LYS A 47 24.76 -13.30 -11.72
CA LYS A 47 23.77 -12.23 -11.54
C LYS A 47 22.91 -12.09 -12.77
N ASP A 48 23.51 -12.00 -13.95
CA ASP A 48 22.82 -11.89 -15.23
C ASP A 48 21.94 -13.11 -15.51
N PHE A 49 22.45 -14.31 -15.23
CA PHE A 49 21.66 -15.53 -15.34
C PHE A 49 20.43 -15.52 -14.43
N VAL A 50 20.58 -15.13 -13.15
CA VAL A 50 19.43 -15.04 -12.23
C VAL A 50 18.47 -13.93 -12.64
N ALA A 51 18.98 -12.78 -13.07
CA ALA A 51 18.15 -11.69 -13.57
C ALA A 51 17.29 -12.16 -14.77
N SER A 52 17.92 -12.77 -15.77
CA SER A 52 17.22 -13.29 -16.97
C SER A 52 16.16 -14.34 -16.62
N LEU A 53 16.45 -15.24 -15.65
CA LEU A 53 15.48 -16.25 -15.20
C LEU A 53 14.27 -15.63 -14.52
N LEU A 54 14.48 -14.61 -13.70
CA LEU A 54 13.40 -13.90 -13.01
C LEU A 54 12.60 -13.04 -13.99
N GLU A 55 13.27 -12.33 -14.90
CA GLU A 55 12.63 -11.53 -15.95
C GLU A 55 11.78 -12.39 -16.90
N ALA A 56 12.24 -13.58 -17.26
CA ALA A 56 11.48 -14.54 -18.06
C ALA A 56 10.16 -14.97 -17.40
N ARG A 57 10.04 -14.76 -16.08
CA ARG A 57 8.83 -14.99 -15.28
C ARG A 57 8.10 -13.68 -14.92
N GLY A 58 8.47 -12.58 -15.56
CA GLY A 58 7.91 -11.27 -15.28
C GLY A 58 8.35 -10.66 -13.94
N ILE A 59 9.33 -11.24 -13.23
CA ILE A 59 9.79 -10.72 -11.95
C ILE A 59 10.84 -9.62 -12.20
N ARG A 60 10.59 -8.42 -11.71
CA ARG A 60 11.54 -7.30 -11.72
C ARG A 60 12.27 -7.21 -10.38
N SER A 61 13.49 -6.66 -10.42
CA SER A 61 14.28 -6.40 -9.21
C SER A 61 14.65 -4.92 -9.09
N GLN A 62 14.60 -4.41 -7.87
CA GLN A 62 15.03 -3.04 -7.58
C GLN A 62 15.87 -3.03 -6.28
N PRO A 63 17.14 -2.54 -6.31
CA PRO A 63 17.90 -2.24 -7.54
C PRO A 63 18.07 -3.46 -8.46
N PRO A 64 18.52 -3.26 -9.71
CA PRO A 64 18.82 -4.38 -10.62
C PRO A 64 19.81 -5.35 -10.00
N ILE A 65 19.57 -6.66 -10.17
CA ILE A 65 20.46 -7.71 -9.60
C ILE A 65 21.89 -7.55 -10.10
N SER A 66 22.08 -7.13 -11.35
CA SER A 66 23.39 -6.87 -11.97
C SER A 66 24.23 -5.86 -11.19
N GLU A 67 23.56 -4.82 -10.62
CA GLU A 67 24.21 -3.71 -9.91
C GLU A 67 24.34 -3.98 -8.40
N ALA A 68 23.49 -4.83 -7.85
CA ALA A 68 23.43 -5.06 -6.41
C ALA A 68 24.67 -5.81 -5.87
N GLY A 69 25.21 -5.33 -4.75
CA GLY A 69 26.25 -6.00 -3.99
C GLY A 69 25.74 -7.23 -3.24
N LEU A 70 26.66 -8.08 -2.75
CA LEU A 70 26.30 -9.33 -2.09
C LEU A 70 25.43 -9.14 -0.83
N HIS A 71 25.62 -8.05 -0.13
CA HIS A 71 24.91 -7.75 1.12
C HIS A 71 23.71 -6.80 0.93
N ASP A 72 23.50 -6.32 -0.29
CA ASP A 72 22.41 -5.40 -0.57
C ASP A 72 21.05 -6.07 -0.49
N TRP A 73 20.07 -5.26 -0.12
CA TRP A 73 18.68 -5.62 -0.21
C TRP A 73 18.17 -5.30 -1.60
N ILE A 74 17.43 -6.24 -2.17
CA ILE A 74 16.66 -6.04 -3.40
C ILE A 74 15.19 -6.36 -3.14
N VAL A 75 14.33 -5.66 -3.84
CA VAL A 75 12.90 -5.94 -3.90
C VAL A 75 12.62 -6.67 -5.20
N LEU A 76 12.03 -7.84 -5.10
CA LEU A 76 11.54 -8.63 -6.22
C LEU A 76 10.03 -8.41 -6.31
N SER A 77 9.53 -7.99 -7.46
CA SER A 77 8.11 -7.75 -7.70
C SER A 77 7.68 -8.35 -9.03
N LEU A 78 6.45 -8.82 -9.11
CA LEU A 78 5.80 -9.02 -10.40
C LEU A 78 5.46 -7.64 -10.95
N PRO A 79 5.49 -7.43 -12.30
CA PRO A 79 4.95 -6.21 -12.85
C PRO A 79 3.49 -6.16 -12.37
N VAL A 80 3.20 -5.16 -11.58
CA VAL A 80 1.80 -4.72 -11.45
C VAL A 80 1.37 -4.49 -12.89
N MET A 81 0.27 -5.13 -13.32
CA MET A 81 -0.35 -4.72 -14.59
C MET A 81 -0.36 -3.20 -14.56
N PRO A 82 0.22 -2.52 -15.55
CA PRO A 82 0.22 -1.07 -15.52
C PRO A 82 -1.23 -0.65 -15.32
N LEU A 83 -1.49 0.02 -14.20
CA LEU A 83 -2.67 0.87 -14.13
C LEU A 83 -2.64 1.68 -15.43
N PRO A 84 -3.78 1.84 -16.11
CA PRO A 84 -3.80 2.52 -17.40
C PRO A 84 -2.95 3.79 -17.26
N ASN A 85 -1.95 3.92 -18.14
CA ASN A 85 -1.07 5.08 -18.17
C ASN A 85 -1.92 6.35 -18.04
N ASP A 86 -1.38 7.41 -17.47
CA ASP A 86 -1.97 8.77 -17.39
C ASP A 86 -2.54 9.32 -18.72
N SER A 87 -2.33 8.60 -19.81
CA SER A 87 -2.90 8.84 -21.15
C SER A 87 -4.22 8.12 -21.41
N SER A 88 -4.73 7.28 -20.49
CA SER A 88 -6.06 6.68 -20.64
C SER A 88 -7.12 7.72 -20.27
N PRO A 89 -8.08 8.01 -21.17
CA PRO A 89 -9.13 8.99 -20.90
C PRO A 89 -10.11 8.57 -19.79
N ASP A 90 -10.04 7.33 -19.31
CA ASP A 90 -10.92 6.83 -18.26
C ASP A 90 -10.11 6.05 -17.20
N PRO A 91 -9.84 6.66 -16.02
CA PRO A 91 -9.17 6.00 -14.92
C PRO A 91 -10.06 4.99 -14.19
N ARG A 92 -11.27 4.75 -14.67
CA ARG A 92 -12.26 3.90 -14.02
C ARG A 92 -11.86 2.41 -14.13
N PRO A 93 -11.88 1.65 -13.04
CA PRO A 93 -11.63 0.21 -13.06
C PRO A 93 -12.65 -0.56 -13.92
N SER A 94 -12.30 -1.80 -14.29
CA SER A 94 -13.19 -2.66 -15.07
C SER A 94 -14.46 -3.08 -14.28
N GLU A 95 -15.49 -3.49 -15.00
CA GLU A 95 -16.72 -3.98 -14.36
C GLU A 95 -16.46 -5.21 -13.47
N GLU A 96 -15.56 -6.10 -13.88
CA GLU A 96 -15.17 -7.28 -13.09
C GLU A 96 -14.52 -6.88 -11.76
N TRP A 97 -13.76 -5.77 -11.75
CA TRP A 97 -13.19 -5.23 -10.52
C TRP A 97 -14.29 -4.76 -9.55
N PHE A 98 -15.29 -4.04 -10.04
CA PHE A 98 -16.43 -3.62 -9.21
C PHE A 98 -17.20 -4.82 -8.67
N GLU A 99 -17.54 -5.78 -9.54
CA GLU A 99 -18.24 -6.99 -9.14
C GLU A 99 -17.48 -7.75 -8.06
N HIS A 100 -16.18 -7.90 -8.24
CA HIS A 100 -15.32 -8.55 -7.27
C HIS A 100 -15.35 -7.82 -5.92
N LEU A 101 -15.06 -6.51 -5.88
CA LEU A 101 -15.03 -5.76 -4.62
C LEU A 101 -16.41 -5.72 -3.92
N MET A 102 -17.48 -5.62 -4.66
CA MET A 102 -18.82 -5.57 -4.08
C MET A 102 -19.31 -6.92 -3.56
N SER A 103 -18.78 -8.04 -4.08
CA SER A 103 -19.24 -9.39 -3.74
C SER A 103 -18.27 -10.20 -2.87
N VAL A 104 -17.02 -9.74 -2.70
CA VAL A 104 -16.02 -10.48 -1.91
C VAL A 104 -16.49 -10.68 -0.46
N GLN A 105 -16.31 -11.91 0.03
CA GLN A 105 -16.63 -12.27 1.40
C GLN A 105 -15.55 -11.75 2.35
N LEU A 106 -15.95 -11.15 3.47
CA LEU A 106 -15.07 -10.47 4.42
C LEU A 106 -15.44 -10.91 5.83
N ASP A 107 -14.78 -11.94 6.34
CA ASP A 107 -15.10 -12.57 7.62
C ASP A 107 -14.24 -12.05 8.78
N SER A 108 -13.24 -11.22 8.48
CA SER A 108 -12.30 -10.68 9.48
C SER A 108 -11.80 -9.28 9.11
N GLU A 109 -11.32 -8.53 10.10
CA GLU A 109 -10.66 -7.23 9.91
C GLU A 109 -9.51 -7.34 8.89
N ARG A 110 -8.72 -8.40 8.99
CA ARG A 110 -7.61 -8.63 8.04
C ARG A 110 -8.08 -8.82 6.60
N GLU A 111 -9.21 -9.46 6.39
CA GLU A 111 -9.78 -9.60 5.05
C GLU A 111 -10.35 -8.28 4.53
N VAL A 112 -10.94 -7.46 5.41
CA VAL A 112 -11.36 -6.10 5.05
C VAL A 112 -10.16 -5.27 4.59
N GLU A 113 -9.02 -5.32 5.30
CA GLU A 113 -7.79 -4.65 4.88
C GLU A 113 -7.31 -5.13 3.51
N MET A 114 -7.17 -6.46 3.34
CA MET A 114 -6.45 -7.07 2.22
C MET A 114 -7.30 -7.24 0.97
N HIS A 115 -8.58 -7.56 1.13
CA HIS A 115 -9.45 -7.92 0.02
C HIS A 115 -10.43 -6.82 -0.36
N PHE A 116 -10.54 -5.78 0.46
CA PHE A 116 -11.40 -4.64 0.16
C PHE A 116 -10.64 -3.31 0.19
N ALA A 117 -10.10 -2.89 1.34
CA ALA A 117 -9.52 -1.55 1.48
C ALA A 117 -8.27 -1.33 0.61
N SER A 118 -7.31 -2.26 0.60
CA SER A 118 -6.11 -2.16 -0.23
C SER A 118 -6.46 -2.18 -1.73
N PRO A 119 -7.25 -3.15 -2.27
CA PRO A 119 -7.68 -3.10 -3.67
C PRO A 119 -8.49 -1.84 -4.02
N LEU A 120 -9.31 -1.30 -3.10
CA LEU A 120 -10.05 -0.06 -3.31
C LEU A 120 -9.10 1.11 -3.58
N LEU A 121 -8.09 1.30 -2.73
CA LEU A 121 -7.12 2.38 -2.88
C LEU A 121 -6.25 2.17 -4.13
N HIS A 122 -5.92 0.92 -4.49
CA HIS A 122 -5.23 0.63 -5.75
C HIS A 122 -6.08 1.00 -6.97
N GLY A 123 -7.38 0.78 -6.94
CA GLY A 123 -8.31 1.23 -7.99
C GLY A 123 -8.36 2.76 -8.12
N LEU A 124 -7.98 3.50 -7.09
CA LEU A 124 -7.87 4.95 -7.09
C LEU A 124 -6.51 5.48 -7.58
N GLY A 125 -5.58 4.60 -7.95
CA GLY A 125 -4.28 4.97 -8.53
C GLY A 125 -3.10 4.84 -7.56
N TYR A 126 -3.29 4.34 -6.35
CA TYR A 126 -2.16 3.96 -5.49
C TYR A 126 -1.57 2.63 -5.93
N THR A 127 -0.27 2.47 -5.74
CA THR A 127 0.43 1.20 -5.97
C THR A 127 0.91 0.62 -4.64
N TYR A 128 1.33 -0.64 -4.64
CA TYR A 128 1.95 -1.26 -3.46
C TYR A 128 3.21 -0.52 -2.97
N GLU A 129 3.85 0.25 -3.83
CA GLU A 129 5.01 1.06 -3.45
C GLU A 129 4.62 2.27 -2.60
N HIS A 130 3.38 2.76 -2.73
CA HIS A 130 2.81 3.83 -1.90
C HIS A 130 2.22 3.30 -0.58
N GLU A 131 1.92 2.00 -0.50
CA GLU A 131 1.22 1.37 0.61
C GLU A 131 2.17 0.88 1.70
N ALA A 132 1.86 1.19 2.95
CA ALA A 132 2.44 0.58 4.13
C ALA A 132 1.35 -0.10 4.97
N ALA A 133 1.23 -1.42 4.84
CA ALA A 133 0.37 -2.22 5.68
C ALA A 133 1.03 -2.49 7.05
N GLY A 134 0.24 -2.40 8.13
CA GLY A 134 0.75 -2.56 9.48
C GLY A 134 1.82 -1.50 9.82
N PHE A 135 1.53 -0.23 9.50
CA PHE A 135 2.50 0.86 9.64
C PHE A 135 2.72 1.21 11.11
N ARG A 136 3.94 0.96 11.61
CA ARG A 136 4.30 1.21 13.01
C ARG A 136 4.92 2.58 13.19
N PHE A 137 4.38 3.33 14.14
CA PHE A 137 4.90 4.63 14.53
C PHE A 137 4.74 4.88 16.03
N ASP A 138 5.41 5.90 16.54
CA ASP A 138 5.37 6.25 17.94
C ASP A 138 4.37 7.38 18.19
N MET A 139 3.51 7.19 19.18
CA MET A 139 2.62 8.21 19.73
C MET A 139 3.04 8.59 21.13
N TRP A 140 2.76 9.83 21.53
CA TRP A 140 3.01 10.31 22.87
C TRP A 140 1.69 10.62 23.58
N GLU A 141 1.45 9.98 24.70
CA GLU A 141 0.35 10.29 25.62
C GLU A 141 0.94 10.92 26.87
N GLY A 142 0.94 12.25 26.92
CA GLY A 142 1.70 12.98 27.94
C GLY A 142 3.19 12.71 27.82
N VAL A 143 3.80 12.09 28.83
CA VAL A 143 5.22 11.69 28.82
C VAL A 143 5.44 10.25 28.37
N ALA A 144 4.40 9.47 28.18
CA ALA A 144 4.51 8.07 27.79
C ALA A 144 4.57 7.93 26.27
N ARG A 145 5.61 7.23 25.80
CA ARG A 145 5.75 6.84 24.39
C ARG A 145 5.07 5.49 24.18
N ARG A 146 4.13 5.43 23.26
CA ARG A 146 3.49 4.18 22.83
C ARG A 146 3.80 3.92 21.36
N ARG A 147 4.18 2.69 21.05
CA ARG A 147 4.30 2.21 19.70
C ARG A 147 2.96 1.62 19.27
N VAL A 148 2.41 2.15 18.19
CA VAL A 148 1.12 1.76 17.65
C VAL A 148 1.28 1.31 16.20
N GLU A 149 0.26 0.66 15.68
CA GLU A 149 0.23 0.14 14.32
C GLU A 149 -1.06 0.59 13.66
N ALA A 150 -0.95 1.27 12.51
CA ALA A 150 -2.07 1.63 11.66
C ALA A 150 -2.24 0.55 10.57
N ASP A 151 -3.45 0.21 10.21
CA ASP A 151 -3.74 -0.88 9.28
C ASP A 151 -3.12 -0.62 7.92
N LEU A 152 -3.48 0.49 7.25
CA LEU A 152 -2.89 0.89 5.98
C LEU A 152 -2.56 2.39 5.99
N VAL A 153 -1.38 2.75 5.51
CA VAL A 153 -1.00 4.16 5.26
C VAL A 153 -0.48 4.28 3.84
N TYR A 154 -1.02 5.22 3.09
CA TYR A 154 -0.60 5.54 1.72
C TYR A 154 0.20 6.83 1.70
N PHE A 155 1.34 6.81 1.03
CA PHE A 155 2.30 7.91 0.97
C PHE A 155 2.30 8.58 -0.41
N ALA A 156 2.79 9.83 -0.47
CA ALA A 156 2.93 10.56 -1.72
C ALA A 156 4.01 9.97 -2.63
N ASP A 157 5.06 9.40 -2.02
CA ASP A 157 6.21 8.85 -2.72
C ASP A 157 6.16 7.32 -2.73
N ALA A 158 6.53 6.72 -3.85
CA ALA A 158 6.65 5.28 -4.02
C ALA A 158 7.66 4.61 -3.06
N HIS A 159 8.54 5.40 -2.45
CA HIS A 159 9.49 4.97 -1.45
C HIS A 159 9.16 5.59 -0.09
N HIS A 160 8.10 5.12 0.54
CA HIS A 160 7.83 5.45 1.94
C HIS A 160 8.92 4.83 2.81
N SER A 161 10.04 5.53 2.96
CA SER A 161 11.01 5.17 3.98
C SER A 161 10.43 5.55 5.35
N LEU A 162 10.77 4.78 6.38
CA LEU A 162 10.50 5.13 7.78
C LEU A 162 11.08 6.53 8.17
N ASN A 163 11.81 7.16 7.28
CA ASN A 163 12.55 8.41 7.48
C ASN A 163 11.86 9.63 6.85
N GLY A 164 10.54 9.70 6.85
CA GLY A 164 9.85 10.94 6.56
C GLY A 164 8.99 10.98 5.29
N GLY A 165 8.49 9.84 4.84
CA GLY A 165 7.45 9.81 3.81
C GLY A 165 6.27 10.70 4.19
N VAL A 166 5.60 11.25 3.18
CA VAL A 166 4.44 12.14 3.33
C VAL A 166 3.15 11.32 3.29
N PRO A 167 2.50 11.02 4.45
CA PRO A 167 1.23 10.31 4.46
C PRO A 167 0.14 11.12 3.74
N LEU A 168 -0.57 10.48 2.82
CA LEU A 168 -1.71 11.06 2.13
C LEU A 168 -3.02 10.52 2.68
N ILE A 169 -3.13 9.20 2.77
CA ILE A 169 -4.31 8.50 3.26
C ILE A 169 -3.94 7.59 4.42
N LEU A 170 -4.73 7.61 5.46
CA LEU A 170 -4.75 6.62 6.54
C LEU A 170 -6.03 5.81 6.42
N VAL A 171 -5.96 4.50 6.49
CA VAL A 171 -7.13 3.61 6.54
C VAL A 171 -7.12 2.87 7.85
N GLU A 172 -8.27 2.82 8.50
CA GLU A 172 -8.56 2.00 9.68
C GLU A 172 -9.71 1.07 9.32
N ALA A 173 -9.43 -0.21 9.29
CA ALA A 173 -10.39 -1.26 9.02
C ALA A 173 -10.98 -1.82 10.31
N LYS A 174 -12.17 -2.37 10.23
CA LYS A 174 -12.81 -3.16 11.27
C LYS A 174 -13.49 -4.39 10.66
N GLY A 175 -13.71 -5.41 11.44
CA GLY A 175 -14.47 -6.57 11.00
C GLY A 175 -15.91 -6.19 10.64
N SER A 176 -16.52 -6.94 9.73
CA SER A 176 -17.89 -6.70 9.25
C SER A 176 -18.96 -6.83 10.35
N ASP A 177 -18.63 -7.47 11.46
CA ASP A 177 -19.45 -7.58 12.67
C ASP A 177 -19.45 -6.31 13.54
N GLN A 178 -18.57 -5.34 13.24
CA GLN A 178 -18.45 -4.10 14.01
C GLN A 178 -19.15 -2.92 13.30
N PRO A 179 -19.63 -1.92 14.09
CA PRO A 179 -20.17 -0.70 13.49
C PRO A 179 -19.15 0.03 12.62
N PRO A 180 -19.58 0.67 11.52
CA PRO A 180 -18.66 1.37 10.60
C PRO A 180 -17.84 2.48 11.27
N ASP A 181 -18.32 3.05 12.37
CA ASP A 181 -17.69 4.12 13.13
C ASP A 181 -16.76 3.62 14.27
N ALA A 182 -16.70 2.30 14.50
CA ALA A 182 -15.88 1.73 15.58
C ALA A 182 -14.39 2.12 15.45
N GLY A 183 -13.86 2.24 14.23
CA GLY A 183 -12.50 2.67 13.96
C GLY A 183 -12.26 4.18 13.97
N THR A 184 -13.30 5.01 14.01
CA THR A 184 -13.17 6.47 13.81
C THR A 184 -12.32 7.16 14.89
N GLY A 185 -12.48 6.78 16.15
CA GLY A 185 -11.68 7.33 17.24
C GLY A 185 -10.19 7.01 17.11
N GLN A 186 -9.88 5.78 16.72
CA GLN A 186 -8.51 5.29 16.48
C GLN A 186 -7.90 5.98 15.28
N ALA A 187 -8.59 5.99 14.13
CA ALA A 187 -8.16 6.67 12.91
C ALA A 187 -7.88 8.17 13.15
N LYS A 188 -8.76 8.86 13.88
CA LYS A 188 -8.57 10.27 14.26
C LYS A 188 -7.35 10.48 15.14
N SER A 189 -7.11 9.60 16.10
CA SER A 189 -5.92 9.64 16.97
C SER A 189 -4.65 9.46 16.15
N TYR A 190 -4.63 8.51 15.22
CA TYR A 190 -3.50 8.26 14.32
C TYR A 190 -3.29 9.41 13.34
N ALA A 191 -4.38 9.97 12.79
CA ALA A 191 -4.33 11.12 11.88
C ALA A 191 -3.69 12.35 12.56
N TYR A 192 -3.88 12.55 13.84
CA TYR A 192 -3.23 13.63 14.60
C TYR A 192 -1.70 13.53 14.53
N TRP A 193 -1.14 12.32 14.56
CA TRP A 193 0.30 12.08 14.52
C TRP A 193 0.86 12.00 13.10
N LEU A 194 0.16 11.31 12.21
CA LEU A 194 0.58 11.09 10.83
C LEU A 194 0.28 12.29 9.91
N LYS A 195 -0.70 13.12 10.27
CA LYS A 195 -1.14 14.31 9.51
C LYS A 195 -1.43 14.00 8.02
N PRO A 196 -2.25 12.98 7.73
CA PRO A 196 -2.62 12.66 6.35
C PRO A 196 -3.51 13.76 5.75
N ALA A 197 -3.75 13.71 4.43
CA ALA A 197 -4.79 14.52 3.82
C ALA A 197 -6.19 14.07 4.26
N TYR A 198 -6.39 12.76 4.22
CA TYR A 198 -7.65 12.11 4.58
C TYR A 198 -7.40 10.88 5.45
N TYR A 199 -8.41 10.51 6.21
CA TYR A 199 -8.47 9.16 6.75
C TYR A 199 -9.79 8.49 6.38
N VAL A 200 -9.74 7.20 6.20
CA VAL A 200 -10.84 6.34 5.80
C VAL A 200 -11.09 5.34 6.91
N THR A 201 -12.35 5.16 7.27
CA THR A 201 -12.78 4.04 8.12
C THR A 201 -13.70 3.13 7.35
N THR A 202 -13.55 1.83 7.52
CA THR A 202 -14.39 0.85 6.85
C THR A 202 -14.50 -0.44 7.66
N ASN A 203 -15.66 -1.07 7.60
CA ASN A 203 -15.88 -2.44 8.07
C ASN A 203 -16.11 -3.42 6.90
N GLY A 204 -15.77 -3.00 5.68
CA GLY A 204 -16.02 -3.75 4.47
C GLY A 204 -17.41 -3.54 3.86
N ASP A 205 -18.41 -3.15 4.63
CA ASP A 205 -19.78 -2.87 4.15
C ASP A 205 -20.07 -1.38 3.96
N VAL A 206 -19.37 -0.54 4.72
CA VAL A 206 -19.49 0.91 4.65
C VAL A 206 -18.11 1.53 4.54
N VAL A 207 -17.98 2.56 3.73
CA VAL A 207 -16.77 3.37 3.58
C VAL A 207 -17.09 4.79 4.01
N VAL A 208 -16.32 5.31 4.98
CA VAL A 208 -16.45 6.69 5.45
C VAL A 208 -15.12 7.40 5.27
N VAL A 209 -15.12 8.54 4.60
CA VAL A 209 -13.93 9.34 4.33
C VAL A 209 -14.01 10.66 5.09
N TYR A 210 -12.97 10.96 5.83
CA TYR A 210 -12.83 12.20 6.59
C TYR A 210 -11.67 13.03 6.04
N ASN A 211 -11.92 14.31 5.87
CA ASN A 211 -10.87 15.29 5.61
C ASN A 211 -10.28 15.69 6.97
N TYR A 212 -9.02 15.34 7.23
CA TYR A 212 -8.32 15.68 8.47
C TYR A 212 -8.05 17.18 8.54
N GLN A 213 -8.46 17.86 9.63
CA GLN A 213 -8.38 19.32 9.77
C GLN A 213 -7.25 19.80 10.70
N GLY A 214 -6.31 18.93 11.09
CA GLY A 214 -5.16 19.32 11.92
C GLY A 214 -5.41 19.28 13.43
N GLY A 215 -6.57 18.79 13.86
CA GLY A 215 -6.89 18.59 15.28
C GLY A 215 -7.41 19.82 16.04
N ALA A 216 -7.23 21.04 15.50
CA ALA A 216 -7.73 22.28 16.13
C ALA A 216 -9.22 22.51 15.86
N VAL A 217 -9.75 21.96 14.79
CA VAL A 217 -11.16 22.00 14.41
C VAL A 217 -11.65 20.59 14.10
N PRO A 218 -12.97 20.34 14.17
CA PRO A 218 -13.52 19.03 13.83
C PRO A 218 -13.19 18.62 12.40
N ASP A 219 -12.83 17.33 12.22
CA ASP A 219 -12.64 16.77 10.90
C ASP A 219 -13.97 16.70 10.14
N VAL A 220 -13.92 16.87 8.83
CA VAL A 220 -15.10 16.92 7.98
C VAL A 220 -15.30 15.57 7.30
N LYS A 221 -16.45 14.95 7.54
CA LYS A 221 -16.89 13.79 6.78
C LYS A 221 -17.22 14.24 5.36
N VAL A 222 -16.49 13.74 4.36
CA VAL A 222 -16.62 14.15 2.95
C VAL A 222 -17.33 13.12 2.11
N LEU A 223 -17.24 11.84 2.48
CA LEU A 223 -17.97 10.74 1.82
C LEU A 223 -18.43 9.74 2.88
N ASP A 224 -19.59 9.14 2.60
CA ASP A 224 -20.19 8.08 3.42
C ASP A 224 -21.11 7.26 2.50
N PHE A 225 -20.77 5.99 2.26
CA PHE A 225 -21.54 5.16 1.34
C PHE A 225 -21.36 3.68 1.65
N LYS A 226 -22.34 2.87 1.22
CA LYS A 226 -22.28 1.41 1.35
C LYS A 226 -21.44 0.81 0.23
N ARG A 227 -20.76 -0.30 0.50
CA ARG A 227 -20.01 -1.08 -0.49
C ARG A 227 -20.83 -1.39 -1.75
N ALA A 228 -22.12 -1.70 -1.59
CA ALA A 228 -23.02 -1.94 -2.71
C ALA A 228 -23.20 -0.72 -3.64
N GLU A 229 -22.90 0.47 -3.17
CA GLU A 229 -22.98 1.73 -3.94
C GLU A 229 -21.63 2.10 -4.58
N LEU A 230 -20.59 1.25 -4.43
CA LEU A 230 -19.22 1.57 -4.84
C LEU A 230 -19.14 1.98 -6.31
N ARG A 231 -19.84 1.27 -7.20
CA ARG A 231 -19.85 1.56 -8.65
C ARG A 231 -20.36 2.98 -8.95
N GLU A 232 -21.40 3.43 -8.28
CA GLU A 232 -22.01 4.75 -8.48
C GLU A 232 -21.21 5.85 -7.78
N ARG A 233 -20.56 5.51 -6.66
CA ARG A 233 -19.80 6.46 -5.83
C ARG A 233 -18.32 6.54 -6.18
N PHE A 234 -17.85 5.72 -7.13
CA PHE A 234 -16.43 5.62 -7.46
C PHE A 234 -15.84 6.96 -7.95
N ASP A 235 -16.56 7.67 -8.79
CA ASP A 235 -16.07 8.95 -9.34
C ASP A 235 -15.94 10.02 -8.25
N ASP A 236 -16.86 10.04 -7.26
CA ASP A 236 -16.77 10.92 -6.11
C ASP A 236 -15.56 10.54 -5.24
N LEU A 237 -15.36 9.24 -5.02
CA LEU A 237 -14.24 8.72 -4.25
C LEU A 237 -12.90 9.02 -4.96
N TYR A 238 -12.84 8.78 -6.27
CA TYR A 238 -11.66 9.07 -7.09
C TYR A 238 -11.32 10.56 -7.05
N ARG A 239 -12.31 11.45 -7.20
CA ARG A 239 -12.10 12.91 -7.14
C ARG A 239 -11.47 13.36 -5.83
N VAL A 240 -11.77 12.70 -4.72
CA VAL A 240 -11.27 13.03 -3.38
C VAL A 240 -9.95 12.35 -3.05
N LEU A 241 -9.83 11.05 -3.34
CA LEU A 241 -8.77 10.21 -2.79
C LEU A 241 -7.69 9.81 -3.79
N ASN A 242 -7.78 10.13 -5.09
CA ASN A 242 -6.67 9.80 -5.99
C ASN A 242 -5.36 10.48 -5.51
N PRO A 243 -4.17 9.93 -5.84
CA PRO A 243 -2.90 10.40 -5.30
C PRO A 243 -2.65 11.89 -5.51
N ARG A 244 -3.04 12.43 -6.67
CA ARG A 244 -2.90 13.84 -7.00
C ARG A 244 -3.81 14.71 -6.14
N ALA A 245 -5.09 14.42 -6.07
CA ALA A 245 -6.06 15.19 -5.29
C ALA A 245 -5.71 15.18 -3.79
N ALA A 246 -5.31 14.02 -3.27
CA ALA A 246 -4.88 13.90 -1.87
C ALA A 246 -3.59 14.69 -1.59
N SER A 247 -2.63 14.71 -2.52
CA SER A 247 -1.41 15.49 -2.39
C SER A 247 -1.71 17.00 -2.43
N GLU A 248 -2.54 17.47 -3.36
CA GLU A 248 -2.98 18.86 -3.47
C GLU A 248 -3.73 19.30 -2.19
N ALA A 249 -4.65 18.49 -1.69
CA ALA A 249 -5.39 18.76 -0.46
C ALA A 249 -4.47 18.90 0.76
N ARG A 250 -3.44 18.04 0.84
CA ARG A 250 -2.45 18.11 1.92
C ARG A 250 -1.60 19.37 1.81
N GLN A 251 -1.12 19.69 0.62
CA GLN A 251 -0.33 20.91 0.39
C GLN A 251 -1.10 22.17 0.76
N ALA A 252 -2.36 22.29 0.32
CA ALA A 252 -3.22 23.41 0.67
C ALA A 252 -3.37 23.61 2.18
N LYS A 253 -3.43 22.52 2.94
CA LYS A 253 -3.47 22.60 4.42
C LYS A 253 -2.17 23.13 5.01
N LEU A 254 -1.04 22.67 4.51
CA LEU A 254 0.28 23.13 4.98
C LEU A 254 0.46 24.60 4.70
N ASP A 255 0.04 25.09 3.53
CA ASP A 255 0.13 26.49 3.15
C ASP A 255 -0.77 27.38 4.01
N LYS A 256 -1.99 26.90 4.33
CA LYS A 256 -2.89 27.59 5.27
C LYS A 256 -2.30 27.71 6.67
N LEU A 257 -1.63 26.65 7.15
CA LEU A 257 -0.97 26.67 8.46
C LEU A 257 0.23 27.66 8.48
N ARG A 258 0.98 27.76 7.38
CA ARG A 258 2.09 28.71 7.25
C ARG A 258 1.62 30.14 7.13
N GLY A 259 0.54 30.41 6.40
CA GLY A 259 -0.03 31.76 6.22
C GLY A 259 -0.66 32.35 7.49
N ASN A 260 -1.03 31.53 8.48
CA ASN A 260 -1.58 32.02 9.75
C ASN A 260 -0.49 32.42 10.78
N HIS A 261 0.77 32.33 10.43
CA HIS A 261 1.92 32.71 11.29
C HIS A 261 2.62 33.99 10.80
N THR A 262 2.06 34.70 9.81
CA THR A 262 2.46 36.03 9.38
C THR A 262 1.43 37.07 9.81
#